data_ad9c6d444ca14bcfa7acdf1f13d85994
#
_entry.id   ad9c6d444ca14bcfa7acdf1f13d85994
#
_cell.length_a   1.000
_cell.length_b   1.000
_cell.length_c   1.000
_cell.angle_alpha   90.00
_cell.angle_beta   90.00
_cell.angle_gamma   90.00
#
_symmetry.space_group_name_H-M   'P 1'
#
loop_
_entity.id
_entity.type
_entity.pdbx_description
1 polymer ?
#
loop_
_entity_poly.entity_id
_entity_poly.type
_entity_poly.pdbx_seq_one_letter_code
_entity_poly.pdbx_strand_id
1 'polypeptide(L)'
;DDVELGMMGTIMKHTGTQFSVLCLTNGATKCLGGVNGRNRLEEVVDAWARAEASNANIQFSGCDYLGEKDGDSGWVNYIENKFINHKKYDCIFLPTIEDSQFEHRFVNGLGTALIRANPISLIEYRTPSTLNSWLPNLFVDVDDFYEKKLDALKYFKSQQTKPYFSEPVLEAFHANYQCRKKGINIVEPFRIIEVYSGGPT
;
A
#
# COMPACT_ATOMS: atom_id res chain seq x y z
N ASP A 1 -1.90 6.91 -2.93
CA ASP A 1 -0.93 6.52 -3.99
C ASP A 1 0.13 5.52 -3.51
N ASP A 2 0.29 5.29 -2.20
CA ASP A 2 1.37 4.44 -1.66
C ASP A 2 1.17 2.95 -1.96
N VAL A 3 -0.05 2.44 -1.77
CA VAL A 3 -0.42 1.06 -2.12
C VAL A 3 -0.32 0.84 -3.62
N GLU A 4 -0.81 1.80 -4.39
CA GLU A 4 -0.80 1.73 -5.85
C GLU A 4 0.62 1.71 -6.40
N LEU A 5 1.52 2.52 -5.84
CA LEU A 5 2.94 2.51 -6.19
C LEU A 5 3.64 1.23 -5.72
N GLY A 6 3.35 0.77 -4.50
CA GLY A 6 4.06 -0.34 -3.86
C GLY A 6 3.59 -1.73 -4.26
N MET A 7 2.28 -1.94 -4.55
CA MET A 7 1.75 -3.30 -4.68
C MET A 7 0.52 -3.49 -5.60
N MET A 8 0.14 -2.51 -6.41
CA MET A 8 -1.02 -2.64 -7.31
C MET A 8 -0.85 -3.80 -8.31
N GLY A 9 0.35 -4.01 -8.84
CA GLY A 9 0.67 -5.12 -9.74
C GLY A 9 0.46 -6.48 -9.07
N THR A 10 0.91 -6.61 -7.82
CA THR A 10 0.70 -7.81 -7.00
C THR A 10 -0.79 -8.09 -6.80
N ILE A 11 -1.58 -7.06 -6.49
CA ILE A 11 -3.03 -7.20 -6.31
C ILE A 11 -3.69 -7.68 -7.61
N MET A 12 -3.37 -7.05 -8.75
CA MET A 12 -3.88 -7.46 -10.06
C MET A 12 -3.50 -8.90 -10.42
N LYS A 13 -2.29 -9.32 -10.08
CA LYS A 13 -1.79 -10.68 -10.37
C LYS A 13 -2.52 -11.76 -9.56
N HIS A 14 -2.86 -11.51 -8.31
CA HIS A 14 -3.41 -12.51 -7.39
C HIS A 14 -4.95 -12.47 -7.36
N THR A 15 -5.58 -12.72 -8.50
CA THR A 15 -7.04 -12.64 -8.68
C THR A 15 -7.84 -13.59 -7.77
N GLY A 16 -7.23 -14.66 -7.28
CA GLY A 16 -7.84 -15.60 -6.33
C GLY A 16 -7.81 -15.13 -4.87
N THR A 17 -7.14 -13.99 -4.58
CA THR A 17 -7.02 -13.40 -3.25
C THR A 17 -7.89 -12.15 -3.16
N GLN A 18 -8.65 -12.02 -2.08
CA GLN A 18 -9.41 -10.79 -1.81
C GLN A 18 -8.56 -9.81 -1.01
N PHE A 19 -8.41 -8.60 -1.52
CA PHE A 19 -7.69 -7.51 -0.85
C PHE A 19 -8.66 -6.46 -0.31
N SER A 20 -8.40 -5.99 0.90
CA SER A 20 -9.04 -4.80 1.46
C SER A 20 -7.98 -3.71 1.60
N VAL A 21 -8.12 -2.63 0.85
CA VAL A 21 -7.22 -1.47 0.92
C VAL A 21 -7.87 -0.40 1.78
N LEU A 22 -7.25 -0.07 2.91
CA LEU A 22 -7.74 0.96 3.82
C LEU A 22 -6.90 2.22 3.71
N CYS A 23 -7.49 3.29 3.20
CA CYS A 23 -6.91 4.63 3.21
C CYS A 23 -7.24 5.31 4.55
N LEU A 24 -6.23 5.56 5.38
CA LEU A 24 -6.44 6.14 6.72
C LEU A 24 -6.74 7.64 6.68
N THR A 25 -6.28 8.35 5.67
CA THR A 25 -6.55 9.78 5.51
C THR A 25 -6.99 10.12 4.09
N ASN A 26 -7.74 11.21 3.97
CA ASN A 26 -8.17 11.74 2.67
C ASN A 26 -7.03 12.44 1.92
N GLY A 27 -5.85 12.58 2.53
CA GLY A 27 -4.72 13.28 1.94
C GLY A 27 -4.95 14.79 1.79
N ALA A 28 -5.91 15.34 2.51
CA ALA A 28 -6.20 16.77 2.58
C ALA A 28 -5.17 17.46 3.49
N THR A 29 -3.95 17.63 3.01
CA THR A 29 -2.98 18.48 3.70
C THR A 29 -3.33 19.94 3.46
N LYS A 30 -3.75 20.65 4.49
CA LYS A 30 -3.93 22.10 4.48
C LYS A 30 -2.64 22.88 4.21
N CYS A 31 -1.50 22.21 4.09
CA CYS A 31 -0.19 22.84 4.20
C CYS A 31 0.53 23.14 2.90
N LEU A 32 0.18 22.60 1.76
CA LEU A 32 0.95 22.80 0.53
C LEU A 32 0.06 22.96 -0.71
N GLY A 33 -0.59 24.11 -0.81
CA GLY A 33 -1.18 24.55 -2.08
C GLY A 33 -2.53 23.95 -2.44
N GLY A 34 -3.29 23.45 -1.47
CA GLY A 34 -4.73 23.34 -1.63
C GLY A 34 -5.23 22.26 -2.59
N VAL A 35 -4.61 21.08 -2.61
CA VAL A 35 -5.28 19.94 -3.23
C VAL A 35 -6.48 19.59 -2.35
N ASN A 36 -7.68 19.73 -2.89
CA ASN A 36 -8.90 19.35 -2.20
C ASN A 36 -8.85 17.84 -1.91
N GLY A 37 -8.93 17.44 -0.64
CA GLY A 37 -8.90 16.02 -0.24
C GLY A 37 -9.94 15.17 -0.97
N ARG A 38 -11.06 15.77 -1.35
CA ARG A 38 -12.09 15.12 -2.16
C ARG A 38 -11.57 14.65 -3.52
N ASN A 39 -10.76 15.47 -4.20
CA ASN A 39 -10.20 15.08 -5.49
C ASN A 39 -9.25 13.90 -5.37
N ARG A 40 -8.50 13.80 -4.28
CA ARG A 40 -7.58 12.65 -4.06
C ARG A 40 -8.33 11.33 -3.86
N LEU A 41 -9.47 11.34 -3.18
CA LEU A 41 -10.30 10.13 -3.07
C LEU A 41 -10.87 9.69 -4.42
N GLU A 42 -11.31 10.64 -5.24
CA GLU A 42 -11.77 10.37 -6.61
C GLU A 42 -10.62 9.79 -7.45
N GLU A 43 -9.41 10.34 -7.36
CA GLU A 43 -8.21 9.83 -8.05
C GLU A 43 -7.91 8.38 -7.67
N VAL A 44 -8.03 8.01 -6.39
CA VAL A 44 -7.85 6.62 -5.94
C VAL A 44 -8.91 5.72 -6.57
N VAL A 45 -10.19 6.09 -6.49
CA VAL A 45 -11.29 5.30 -7.06
C VAL A 45 -11.10 5.10 -8.56
N ASP A 46 -10.77 6.16 -9.29
CA ASP A 46 -10.56 6.12 -10.74
C ASP A 46 -9.36 5.24 -11.12
N ALA A 47 -8.25 5.34 -10.36
CA ALA A 47 -7.07 4.51 -10.59
C ALA A 47 -7.37 3.01 -10.41
N TRP A 48 -8.08 2.64 -9.33
CA TRP A 48 -8.47 1.25 -9.11
C TRP A 48 -9.51 0.74 -10.13
N ALA A 49 -10.43 1.58 -10.56
CA ALA A 49 -11.36 1.26 -11.64
C ALA A 49 -10.59 1.00 -12.95
N ARG A 50 -9.58 1.84 -13.25
CA ARG A 50 -8.71 1.66 -14.42
C ARG A 50 -7.86 0.40 -14.36
N ALA A 51 -7.38 0.04 -13.17
CA ALA A 51 -6.65 -1.20 -12.94
C ALA A 51 -7.52 -2.45 -13.13
N GLU A 52 -8.84 -2.32 -13.12
CA GLU A 52 -9.81 -3.43 -13.20
C GLU A 52 -9.51 -4.55 -12.17
N ALA A 53 -8.99 -4.17 -11.01
CA ALA A 53 -8.67 -5.08 -9.92
C ALA A 53 -9.93 -5.42 -9.12
N SER A 54 -10.78 -6.28 -9.68
CA SER A 54 -12.09 -6.66 -9.09
C SER A 54 -11.98 -7.36 -7.73
N ASN A 55 -10.79 -7.83 -7.40
CA ASN A 55 -10.45 -8.46 -6.12
C ASN A 55 -9.98 -7.46 -5.05
N ALA A 56 -9.95 -6.15 -5.35
CA ALA A 56 -9.59 -5.09 -4.42
C ALA A 56 -10.83 -4.32 -3.94
N ASN A 57 -11.05 -4.28 -2.62
CA ASN A 57 -12.08 -3.49 -1.98
C ASN A 57 -11.44 -2.26 -1.31
N ILE A 58 -11.63 -1.08 -1.89
CA ILE A 58 -11.04 0.17 -1.42
C ILE A 58 -11.96 0.81 -0.40
N GLN A 59 -11.42 1.14 0.77
CA GLN A 59 -12.14 1.70 1.89
C GLN A 59 -11.42 2.95 2.42
N PHE A 60 -12.21 3.91 2.89
CA PHE A 60 -11.71 5.17 3.43
C PHE A 60 -12.17 5.32 4.87
N SER A 61 -11.28 5.79 5.76
CA SER A 61 -11.64 6.06 7.15
C SER A 61 -12.59 7.24 7.31
N GLY A 62 -12.55 8.16 6.34
CA GLY A 62 -13.25 9.43 6.37
C GLY A 62 -12.51 10.54 7.12
N CYS A 63 -11.32 10.28 7.66
CA CYS A 63 -10.51 11.27 8.36
C CYS A 63 -9.67 12.11 7.38
N ASP A 64 -9.52 13.40 7.66
CA ASP A 64 -8.67 14.29 6.86
C ASP A 64 -7.19 14.16 7.23
N TYR A 65 -6.89 13.85 8.48
CA TYR A 65 -5.52 13.66 8.99
C TYR A 65 -5.48 12.65 10.16
N LEU A 66 -4.29 12.13 10.46
CA LEU A 66 -4.11 11.06 11.46
C LEU A 66 -4.48 11.49 12.89
N GLY A 67 -4.40 12.77 13.22
CA GLY A 67 -4.75 13.28 14.56
C GLY A 67 -6.25 13.33 14.89
N GLU A 68 -7.13 12.96 13.96
CA GLU A 68 -8.58 12.92 14.22
C GLU A 68 -9.04 11.76 15.11
N LYS A 69 -8.19 10.77 15.32
CA LYS A 69 -8.40 9.72 16.33
C LYS A 69 -7.56 10.02 17.57
N ASP A 70 -8.01 9.55 18.71
CA ASP A 70 -7.33 9.75 20.00
C ASP A 70 -6.01 8.95 20.08
N GLY A 71 -5.02 9.39 19.33
CA GLY A 71 -3.71 8.77 19.25
C GLY A 71 -3.72 7.37 18.64
N ASP A 72 -2.64 6.63 18.86
CA ASP A 72 -2.43 5.28 18.29
C ASP A 72 -3.51 4.30 18.75
N SER A 73 -3.90 4.35 20.01
CA SER A 73 -4.93 3.47 20.58
C SER A 73 -6.30 3.70 19.95
N GLY A 74 -6.64 4.95 19.62
CA GLY A 74 -7.88 5.28 18.93
C GLY A 74 -7.92 4.69 17.51
N TRP A 75 -6.81 4.74 16.79
CA TRP A 75 -6.69 4.10 15.47
C TRP A 75 -6.73 2.57 15.55
N VAL A 76 -5.98 1.96 16.49
CA VAL A 76 -6.00 0.50 16.68
C VAL A 76 -7.43 0.02 16.97
N ASN A 77 -8.12 0.64 17.93
CA ASN A 77 -9.51 0.30 18.24
C ASN A 77 -10.45 0.49 17.04
N TYR A 78 -10.28 1.55 16.26
CA TYR A 78 -11.07 1.79 15.06
C TYR A 78 -10.88 0.66 14.04
N ILE A 79 -9.63 0.30 13.74
CA ILE A 79 -9.33 -0.74 12.75
C ILE A 79 -9.79 -2.11 13.23
N GLU A 80 -9.54 -2.47 14.49
CA GLU A 80 -10.01 -3.72 15.08
C GLU A 80 -11.54 -3.83 14.98
N ASN A 81 -12.27 -2.82 15.40
CA ASN A 81 -13.73 -2.85 15.44
C ASN A 81 -14.37 -2.79 14.03
N LYS A 82 -13.75 -2.11 13.08
CA LYS A 82 -14.34 -1.96 11.74
C LYS A 82 -13.93 -3.06 10.77
N PHE A 83 -12.75 -3.65 10.94
CA PHE A 83 -12.16 -4.56 9.96
C PHE A 83 -11.80 -5.92 10.59
N ILE A 84 -10.90 -5.94 11.56
CA ILE A 84 -10.29 -7.19 12.06
C ILE A 84 -11.32 -8.10 12.73
N ASN A 85 -12.21 -7.56 13.57
CA ASN A 85 -13.19 -8.34 14.32
C ASN A 85 -14.32 -8.90 13.45
N HIS A 86 -14.48 -8.42 12.22
CA HIS A 86 -15.58 -8.80 11.34
C HIS A 86 -15.16 -9.69 10.16
N LYS A 87 -13.87 -9.77 9.89
CA LYS A 87 -13.32 -10.57 8.79
C LYS A 87 -12.04 -11.25 9.26
N LYS A 88 -11.83 -12.47 8.77
CA LYS A 88 -10.53 -13.13 8.92
C LYS A 88 -9.60 -12.60 7.84
N TYR A 89 -8.42 -12.15 8.26
CA TYR A 89 -7.33 -11.78 7.36
C TYR A 89 -6.16 -12.72 7.58
N ASP A 90 -5.58 -13.23 6.52
CA ASP A 90 -4.41 -14.10 6.58
C ASP A 90 -3.11 -13.29 6.59
N CYS A 91 -3.15 -12.08 6.03
CA CYS A 91 -1.99 -11.22 5.91
C CYS A 91 -2.38 -9.74 5.96
N ILE A 92 -1.51 -8.93 6.56
CA ILE A 92 -1.55 -7.46 6.52
C ILE A 92 -0.31 -6.98 5.76
N PHE A 93 -0.54 -6.10 4.78
CA PHE A 93 0.51 -5.38 4.07
C PHE A 93 0.60 -3.96 4.58
N LEU A 94 1.81 -3.51 4.89
CA LEU A 94 2.09 -2.18 5.46
C LEU A 94 3.22 -1.49 4.69
N PRO A 95 3.24 -0.15 4.65
CA PRO A 95 4.48 0.54 4.26
C PRO A 95 5.58 0.17 5.26
N THR A 96 6.82 0.10 4.79
CA THR A 96 7.94 -0.29 5.67
C THR A 96 8.13 0.71 6.82
N ILE A 97 8.59 0.21 7.97
CA ILE A 97 9.01 1.05 9.10
C ILE A 97 10.28 1.87 8.75
N GLU A 98 11.10 1.38 7.83
CA GLU A 98 12.28 2.09 7.32
C GLU A 98 11.89 3.11 6.24
N ASP A 99 11.11 4.10 6.63
CA ASP A 99 10.60 5.15 5.75
C ASP A 99 10.89 6.54 6.32
N SER A 100 11.15 7.51 5.45
CA SER A 100 11.39 8.89 5.87
C SER A 100 10.10 9.63 6.23
N GLN A 101 8.94 9.21 5.71
CA GLN A 101 7.65 9.80 6.04
C GLN A 101 7.14 9.30 7.38
N PHE A 102 6.70 10.24 8.22
CA PHE A 102 6.16 9.92 9.55
C PHE A 102 4.88 9.09 9.44
N GLU A 103 3.98 9.43 8.54
CA GLU A 103 2.69 8.76 8.35
C GLU A 103 2.88 7.27 7.98
N HIS A 104 3.88 6.94 7.17
CA HIS A 104 4.17 5.54 6.82
C HIS A 104 4.64 4.74 8.04
N ARG A 105 5.55 5.31 8.84
CA ARG A 105 6.01 4.67 10.08
C ARG A 105 4.87 4.52 11.09
N PHE A 106 4.00 5.51 11.17
CA PHE A 106 2.80 5.45 12.01
C PHE A 106 1.88 4.30 11.59
N VAL A 107 1.56 4.19 10.30
CA VAL A 107 0.75 3.08 9.75
C VAL A 107 1.39 1.73 10.01
N ASN A 108 2.72 1.62 9.85
CA ASN A 108 3.45 0.39 10.17
C ASN A 108 3.28 0.00 11.65
N GLY A 109 3.45 0.95 12.56
CA GLY A 109 3.24 0.73 14.00
C GLY A 109 1.82 0.28 14.35
N LEU A 110 0.80 0.86 13.71
CA LEU A 110 -0.60 0.42 13.88
C LEU A 110 -0.79 -1.03 13.44
N GLY A 111 -0.31 -1.39 12.26
CA GLY A 111 -0.44 -2.75 11.74
C GLY A 111 0.28 -3.78 12.61
N THR A 112 1.46 -3.45 13.12
CA THR A 112 2.19 -4.30 14.07
C THR A 112 1.39 -4.49 15.37
N ALA A 113 0.69 -3.47 15.84
CA ALA A 113 -0.18 -3.59 17.02
C ALA A 113 -1.39 -4.51 16.77
N LEU A 114 -1.93 -4.53 15.55
CA LEU A 114 -3.10 -5.33 15.19
C LEU A 114 -2.84 -6.84 15.18
N ILE A 115 -1.61 -7.27 14.91
CA ILE A 115 -1.28 -8.71 14.86
C ILE A 115 -1.03 -9.32 16.24
N ARG A 116 -0.93 -8.53 17.32
CA ARG A 116 -0.57 -8.97 18.68
C ARG A 116 -1.42 -10.11 19.24
N ALA A 117 -2.68 -10.20 18.81
CA ALA A 117 -3.64 -11.17 19.31
C ALA A 117 -4.19 -12.11 18.21
N ASN A 118 -3.74 -11.94 16.98
CA ASN A 118 -4.27 -12.67 15.82
C ASN A 118 -3.11 -13.31 15.05
N PRO A 119 -3.25 -14.55 14.58
CA PRO A 119 -2.24 -15.22 13.75
C PRO A 119 -2.30 -14.69 12.31
N ILE A 120 -1.94 -13.44 12.10
CA ILE A 120 -1.98 -12.74 10.81
C ILE A 120 -0.54 -12.50 10.37
N SER A 121 -0.19 -12.90 9.15
CA SER A 121 1.12 -12.65 8.56
C SER A 121 1.33 -11.16 8.30
N LEU A 122 2.56 -10.69 8.46
CA LEU A 122 2.94 -9.29 8.29
C LEU A 122 3.98 -9.14 7.20
N ILE A 123 3.65 -8.33 6.20
CA ILE A 123 4.50 -8.06 5.04
C ILE A 123 4.61 -6.55 4.85
N GLU A 124 5.82 -6.06 4.65
CA GLU A 124 6.05 -4.66 4.29
C GLU A 124 6.24 -4.48 2.79
N TYR A 125 5.70 -3.39 2.27
CA TYR A 125 5.92 -2.95 0.89
C TYR A 125 6.74 -1.65 0.84
N ARG A 126 7.37 -1.43 -0.31
CA ARG A 126 8.17 -0.24 -0.59
C ARG A 126 7.30 0.94 -0.98
N THR A 127 7.65 2.14 -0.48
CA THR A 127 7.13 3.43 -0.94
C THR A 127 8.24 4.28 -1.56
N PRO A 128 7.94 5.39 -2.24
CA PRO A 128 8.98 6.28 -2.78
C PRO A 128 9.90 6.92 -1.72
N SER A 129 9.44 6.99 -0.49
CA SER A 129 10.19 7.56 0.66
C SER A 129 10.93 6.52 1.50
N THR A 130 10.87 5.25 1.09
CA THR A 130 11.60 4.15 1.76
C THR A 130 13.10 4.40 1.75
N LEU A 131 13.74 4.21 2.89
CA LEU A 131 15.18 4.41 3.08
C LEU A 131 15.98 3.33 2.33
N ASN A 132 17.18 3.69 1.88
CA ASN A 132 18.07 2.76 1.16
C ASN A 132 18.59 1.59 2.02
N SER A 133 18.45 1.66 3.34
CA SER A 133 18.75 0.57 4.26
C SER A 133 17.75 -0.58 4.20
N TRP A 134 16.54 -0.34 3.68
CA TRP A 134 15.51 -1.36 3.57
C TRP A 134 15.90 -2.48 2.58
N LEU A 135 15.86 -3.71 3.03
CA LEU A 135 16.21 -4.88 2.24
C LEU A 135 14.99 -5.80 2.08
N PRO A 136 14.43 -5.92 0.88
CA PRO A 136 13.36 -6.86 0.59
C PRO A 136 13.88 -8.31 0.55
N ASN A 137 12.98 -9.25 0.87
CA ASN A 137 13.26 -10.68 0.80
C ASN A 137 12.19 -11.48 0.03
N LEU A 138 11.16 -10.79 -0.48
CA LEU A 138 10.13 -11.33 -1.36
C LEU A 138 10.00 -10.41 -2.58
N PHE A 139 9.96 -11.00 -3.77
CA PHE A 139 9.83 -10.29 -5.03
C PHE A 139 8.68 -10.89 -5.84
N VAL A 140 7.69 -10.10 -6.16
CA VAL A 140 6.58 -10.51 -7.02
C VAL A 140 6.84 -9.98 -8.42
N ASP A 141 6.99 -10.88 -9.37
CA ASP A 141 7.04 -10.56 -10.79
C ASP A 141 5.69 -9.97 -11.24
N VAL A 142 5.72 -8.77 -11.80
CA VAL A 142 4.54 -8.05 -12.28
C VAL A 142 4.69 -7.56 -13.72
N ASP A 143 5.58 -8.17 -14.50
CA ASP A 143 5.84 -7.79 -15.89
C ASP A 143 4.54 -7.64 -16.70
N ASP A 144 3.64 -8.63 -16.63
CA ASP A 144 2.37 -8.66 -17.38
C ASP A 144 1.35 -7.60 -16.92
N PHE A 145 1.56 -6.98 -15.75
CA PHE A 145 0.65 -6.02 -15.14
C PHE A 145 1.19 -4.60 -15.10
N TYR A 146 2.46 -4.41 -15.48
CA TYR A 146 3.15 -3.14 -15.29
C TYR A 146 2.56 -2.02 -16.12
N GLU A 147 2.31 -2.23 -17.40
CA GLU A 147 1.70 -1.24 -18.29
C GLU A 147 0.32 -0.80 -17.78
N LYS A 148 -0.47 -1.74 -17.31
CA LYS A 148 -1.79 -1.47 -16.74
C LYS A 148 -1.70 -0.68 -15.44
N LYS A 149 -0.71 -0.99 -14.60
CA LYS A 149 -0.40 -0.22 -13.40
C LYS A 149 0.01 1.22 -13.75
N LEU A 150 0.91 1.41 -14.71
CA LEU A 150 1.32 2.75 -15.17
C LEU A 150 0.13 3.57 -15.65
N ASP A 151 -0.77 2.93 -16.39
CA ASP A 151 -1.96 3.59 -16.91
C ASP A 151 -2.93 4.00 -15.78
N ALA A 152 -3.09 3.16 -14.77
CA ALA A 152 -3.85 3.49 -13.56
C ALA A 152 -3.21 4.64 -12.76
N LEU A 153 -1.88 4.66 -12.63
CA LEU A 153 -1.16 5.71 -11.91
C LEU A 153 -1.34 7.10 -12.53
N LYS A 154 -1.66 7.22 -13.82
CA LYS A 154 -1.96 8.50 -14.50
C LYS A 154 -3.21 9.20 -13.93
N TYR A 155 -4.07 8.48 -13.25
CA TYR A 155 -5.27 9.04 -12.62
C TYR A 155 -4.98 9.86 -11.35
N PHE A 156 -3.79 9.69 -10.76
CA PHE A 156 -3.32 10.54 -9.65
C PHE A 156 -2.84 11.90 -10.16
N LYS A 157 -3.73 12.68 -10.76
CA LYS A 157 -3.43 13.98 -11.39
C LYS A 157 -2.76 14.97 -10.45
N SER A 158 -3.19 14.97 -9.19
CA SER A 158 -2.62 15.82 -8.15
C SER A 158 -1.16 15.47 -7.79
N GLN A 159 -0.70 14.30 -8.18
CA GLN A 159 0.63 13.78 -7.85
C GLN A 159 1.60 13.78 -9.05
N GLN A 160 1.11 14.01 -10.27
CA GLN A 160 1.92 13.92 -11.50
C GLN A 160 3.12 14.89 -11.54
N THR A 161 3.10 15.95 -10.75
CA THR A 161 4.23 16.89 -10.65
C THR A 161 5.37 16.38 -9.75
N LYS A 162 5.13 15.30 -9.01
CA LYS A 162 6.14 14.74 -8.11
C LYS A 162 7.14 13.89 -8.91
N PRO A 163 8.46 14.00 -8.63
CA PRO A 163 9.49 13.31 -9.39
C PRO A 163 9.29 11.79 -9.50
N TYR A 164 8.77 11.17 -8.45
CA TYR A 164 8.57 9.72 -8.44
C TYR A 164 7.36 9.23 -9.28
N PHE A 165 6.57 10.13 -9.86
CA PHE A 165 5.56 9.78 -10.88
C PHE A 165 6.11 9.87 -12.31
N SER A 166 7.36 10.32 -12.50
CA SER A 166 7.96 10.30 -13.83
C SER A 166 8.30 8.86 -14.27
N GLU A 167 8.07 8.56 -15.55
CA GLU A 167 8.26 7.21 -16.07
C GLU A 167 9.65 6.61 -15.79
N PRO A 168 10.78 7.33 -15.99
CA PRO A 168 12.08 6.76 -15.68
C PRO A 168 12.29 6.42 -14.20
N VAL A 169 11.66 7.18 -13.29
CA VAL A 169 11.76 6.92 -11.86
C VAL A 169 10.87 5.74 -11.48
N LEU A 170 9.67 5.63 -12.06
CA LEU A 170 8.80 4.48 -11.86
C LEU A 170 9.44 3.19 -12.39
N GLU A 171 10.07 3.23 -13.56
CA GLU A 171 10.82 2.10 -14.09
C GLU A 171 11.96 1.69 -13.16
N ALA A 172 12.78 2.64 -12.71
CA ALA A 172 13.85 2.39 -11.76
C ALA A 172 13.33 1.86 -10.40
N PHE A 173 12.18 2.34 -9.96
CA PHE A 173 11.55 1.88 -8.73
C PHE A 173 11.13 0.41 -8.78
N HIS A 174 10.72 -0.09 -9.96
CA HIS A 174 10.23 -1.45 -10.15
C HIS A 174 11.25 -2.39 -10.80
N ALA A 175 12.39 -1.87 -11.26
CA ALA A 175 13.39 -2.68 -11.95
C ALA A 175 13.93 -3.80 -11.06
N ASN A 176 14.09 -4.98 -11.67
CA ASN A 176 14.55 -6.18 -10.99
C ASN A 176 16.07 -6.20 -10.79
N TYR A 177 16.59 -5.32 -9.94
CA TYR A 177 18.03 -5.29 -9.64
C TYR A 177 18.50 -6.40 -8.69
N GLN A 178 17.60 -6.92 -7.87
CA GLN A 178 17.95 -7.85 -6.78
C GLN A 178 17.60 -9.29 -7.10
N CYS A 179 16.53 -9.53 -7.82
CA CYS A 179 16.07 -10.88 -8.15
C CYS A 179 16.97 -11.59 -9.18
N ARG A 180 17.61 -10.88 -10.07
CA ARG A 180 18.57 -11.36 -11.09
C ARG A 180 18.12 -12.62 -11.86
N LYS A 181 16.83 -12.89 -11.91
CA LYS A 181 16.29 -14.02 -12.66
C LYS A 181 16.04 -13.63 -14.09
N LYS A 182 16.52 -14.47 -15.01
CA LYS A 182 16.35 -14.27 -16.46
C LYS A 182 14.85 -14.26 -16.81
N GLY A 183 14.42 -13.24 -17.53
CA GLY A 183 13.04 -13.11 -18.01
C GLY A 183 12.08 -12.43 -17.03
N ILE A 184 12.58 -11.92 -15.90
CA ILE A 184 11.80 -11.09 -14.97
C ILE A 184 12.43 -9.71 -14.93
N ASN A 185 11.73 -8.69 -15.39
CA ASN A 185 12.26 -7.32 -15.53
C ASN A 185 11.69 -6.38 -14.47
N ILE A 186 10.41 -6.52 -14.17
CA ILE A 186 9.66 -5.64 -13.28
C ILE A 186 9.15 -6.44 -12.08
N VAL A 187 9.46 -5.95 -10.90
CA VAL A 187 9.03 -6.59 -9.65
C VAL A 187 8.43 -5.57 -8.68
N GLU A 188 7.52 -6.03 -7.85
CA GLU A 188 7.16 -5.36 -6.61
C GLU A 188 7.88 -6.04 -5.47
N PRO A 189 8.80 -5.33 -4.79
CA PRO A 189 9.59 -5.89 -3.70
C PRO A 189 8.85 -5.76 -2.36
N PHE A 190 8.95 -6.79 -1.55
CA PHE A 190 8.37 -6.87 -0.21
C PHE A 190 9.38 -7.38 0.80
N ARG A 191 9.10 -7.12 2.07
CA ARG A 191 9.81 -7.73 3.20
C ARG A 191 8.83 -8.49 4.07
N ILE A 192 8.99 -9.80 4.13
CA ILE A 192 8.26 -10.65 5.07
C ILE A 192 8.84 -10.40 6.46
N ILE A 193 7.99 -9.97 7.38
CA ILE A 193 8.34 -9.75 8.78
C ILE A 193 7.95 -10.97 9.60
N GLU A 194 6.72 -11.47 9.41
CA GLU A 194 6.20 -12.61 10.12
C GLU A 194 5.24 -13.41 9.24
N VAL A 195 5.31 -14.72 9.31
CA VAL A 195 4.41 -15.62 8.57
C VAL A 195 3.81 -16.65 9.50
N TYR A 196 2.50 -16.74 9.49
CA TYR A 196 1.75 -17.82 10.12
C TYR A 196 1.32 -18.82 9.06
N SER A 197 1.73 -20.08 9.21
CA SER A 197 1.30 -21.22 8.40
C SER A 197 0.31 -22.06 9.20
N GLY A 198 -0.90 -22.20 8.69
CA GLY A 198 -1.96 -22.95 9.35
C GLY A 198 -3.07 -22.01 9.78
N GLY A 199 -4.07 -21.89 8.93
CA GLY A 199 -5.31 -21.21 9.28
C GLY A 199 -6.01 -21.93 10.45
N PRO A 200 -6.92 -21.26 11.16
CA PRO A 200 -7.72 -21.91 12.19
C PRO A 200 -8.49 -23.08 11.55
N THR A 201 -8.31 -24.24 12.15
CA THR A 201 -9.10 -25.45 11.88
C THR A 201 -10.57 -25.19 12.15
#